data_6c6b9967e3cf901cfa662add6fdc7acf
#
_entry.id   6c6b9967e3cf901cfa662add6fdc7acf
#
_cell.length_a   1.000
_cell.length_b   1.000
_cell.length_c   1.000
_cell.angle_alpha   90.00
_cell.angle_beta   90.00
_cell.angle_gamma   90.00
#
_symmetry.space_group_name_H-M   'P 1'
#
loop_
_entity.id
_entity.type
_entity.pdbx_description
1 polymer ?
#
loop_
_entity_poly.entity_id
_entity_poly.type
_entity_poly.pdbx_seq_one_letter_code
_entity_poly.pdbx_strand_id
1 'polypeptide(L)'
;MKVELLEIMGSDLTVVNAARVSFAMESEEFGSRDKKLIKYLAKHNHWTPFGHVQVQFRVKAPVFVARQLVKHQVGLVWNEVSRRYVDFVPTFHAPEAWRKRAPDKKQGSSLETFEGKQEERWDIKYWDLMQSAETLYENMIASGVAPEQARMVLPQSMMTEWYWTGSLAAFARVVKQRVSSDAQYECQRIAEKIDQLLVNDSRICYSWSCLTERE
;
A
#
# COMPACT_ATOMS: atom_id res chain seq x y z
N MET A 1 4.65 -10.23 0.77
CA MET A 1 4.10 -8.91 1.15
C MET A 1 2.75 -9.09 1.83
N LYS A 2 2.45 -8.30 2.90
CA LYS A 2 1.22 -8.42 3.71
C LYS A 2 0.58 -7.04 3.86
N VAL A 3 -0.76 -6.99 3.83
CA VAL A 3 -1.57 -5.84 4.24
C VAL A 3 -2.58 -6.34 5.26
N GLU A 4 -2.70 -5.63 6.35
CA GLU A 4 -3.59 -5.94 7.46
C GLU A 4 -4.42 -4.70 7.77
N LEU A 5 -5.74 -4.82 7.73
CA LEU A 5 -6.65 -3.76 8.15
C LEU A 5 -6.72 -3.80 9.68
N LEU A 6 -6.32 -2.72 10.33
CA LEU A 6 -6.29 -2.62 11.79
C LEU A 6 -7.57 -1.99 12.32
N GLU A 7 -7.98 -0.85 11.73
CA GLU A 7 -9.09 -0.05 12.25
C GLU A 7 -9.80 0.69 11.12
N ILE A 8 -11.11 0.88 11.27
CA ILE A 8 -11.93 1.82 10.51
C ILE A 8 -12.75 2.66 11.48
N MET A 9 -12.59 3.96 11.38
CA MET A 9 -13.45 4.94 12.05
C MET A 9 -14.49 5.44 11.07
N GLY A 10 -15.75 5.32 11.43
CA GLY A 10 -16.88 5.76 10.59
C GLY A 10 -17.43 4.67 9.67
N SER A 11 -18.38 5.07 8.84
CA SER A 11 -19.14 4.16 7.97
C SER A 11 -19.70 4.93 6.75
N ASP A 12 -20.44 4.23 5.88
CA ASP A 12 -21.23 4.84 4.80
C ASP A 12 -22.18 5.91 5.32
N LEU A 13 -22.78 5.67 6.51
CA LEU A 13 -23.65 6.66 7.16
C LEU A 13 -22.88 7.91 7.63
N THR A 14 -21.63 7.74 8.05
CA THR A 14 -20.74 8.89 8.37
C THR A 14 -20.53 9.79 7.16
N VAL A 15 -20.30 9.22 5.98
CA VAL A 15 -20.16 9.99 4.73
C VAL A 15 -21.46 10.76 4.42
N VAL A 16 -22.59 10.10 4.56
CA VAL A 16 -23.92 10.70 4.34
C VAL A 16 -24.14 11.89 5.28
N ASN A 17 -23.92 11.70 6.58
CA ASN A 17 -24.19 12.73 7.57
C ASN A 17 -23.19 13.89 7.48
N ALA A 18 -21.93 13.61 7.15
CA ALA A 18 -20.96 14.65 6.85
C ALA A 18 -21.39 15.55 5.66
N ALA A 19 -22.05 14.98 4.65
CA ALA A 19 -22.60 15.78 3.55
C ALA A 19 -23.87 16.52 3.94
N ARG A 20 -24.76 15.90 4.73
CA ARG A 20 -26.07 16.45 5.11
C ARG A 20 -25.99 17.57 6.14
N VAL A 21 -24.89 17.65 6.90
CA VAL A 21 -24.71 18.73 7.89
C VAL A 21 -24.86 20.13 7.27
N SER A 22 -24.52 20.27 6.00
CA SER A 22 -24.70 21.54 5.26
C SER A 22 -26.18 21.99 5.11
N PHE A 23 -27.11 21.06 5.35
CA PHE A 23 -28.54 21.29 5.31
C PHE A 23 -29.18 21.16 6.70
N ALA A 24 -28.39 21.11 7.77
CA ALA A 24 -28.82 20.82 9.14
C ALA A 24 -29.70 19.54 9.24
N MET A 25 -29.31 18.49 8.49
CA MET A 25 -30.03 17.21 8.41
C MET A 25 -29.10 16.07 8.81
N GLU A 26 -29.69 15.02 9.36
CA GLU A 26 -29.02 13.77 9.72
C GLU A 26 -29.87 12.56 9.31
N SER A 27 -29.23 11.46 8.98
CA SER A 27 -29.83 10.15 8.77
C SER A 27 -29.48 9.24 9.94
N GLU A 28 -30.45 8.53 10.47
CA GLU A 28 -30.25 7.52 11.53
C GLU A 28 -29.87 6.16 10.94
N GLU A 29 -30.40 5.84 9.74
CA GLU A 29 -30.17 4.57 9.04
C GLU A 29 -29.70 4.80 7.60
N PHE A 30 -28.87 3.88 7.09
CA PHE A 30 -28.36 3.91 5.74
C PHE A 30 -29.34 3.31 4.74
N GLY A 31 -29.96 4.13 3.91
CA GLY A 31 -31.02 3.72 2.99
C GLY A 31 -30.76 4.05 1.52
N SER A 32 -31.78 3.82 0.69
CA SER A 32 -31.69 4.01 -0.77
C SER A 32 -31.39 5.45 -1.21
N ARG A 33 -31.90 6.43 -0.45
CA ARG A 33 -31.61 7.87 -0.70
C ARG A 33 -30.14 8.20 -0.44
N ASP A 34 -29.57 7.57 0.58
CA ASP A 34 -28.17 7.75 1.00
C ASP A 34 -27.20 7.16 -0.04
N LYS A 35 -27.56 6.00 -0.58
CA LYS A 35 -26.83 5.42 -1.71
C LYS A 35 -26.75 6.35 -2.91
N LYS A 36 -27.87 6.99 -3.27
CA LYS A 36 -27.90 7.98 -4.37
C LYS A 36 -27.03 9.19 -4.06
N LEU A 37 -27.03 9.67 -2.79
CA LEU A 37 -26.18 10.76 -2.36
C LEU A 37 -24.69 10.42 -2.47
N ILE A 38 -24.26 9.28 -1.91
CA ILE A 38 -22.85 8.84 -2.00
C ILE A 38 -22.41 8.73 -3.46
N LYS A 39 -23.22 8.10 -4.32
CA LYS A 39 -22.91 7.99 -5.76
C LYS A 39 -22.77 9.36 -6.42
N TYR A 40 -23.65 10.31 -6.10
CA TYR A 40 -23.56 11.69 -6.57
C TYR A 40 -22.27 12.38 -6.11
N LEU A 41 -21.94 12.30 -4.82
CA LEU A 41 -20.74 12.90 -4.24
C LEU A 41 -19.46 12.35 -4.89
N ALA A 42 -19.37 11.04 -5.05
CA ALA A 42 -18.23 10.39 -5.70
C ALA A 42 -18.08 10.81 -7.16
N LYS A 43 -19.19 10.78 -7.93
CA LYS A 43 -19.22 11.16 -9.35
C LYS A 43 -18.78 12.61 -9.59
N HIS A 44 -19.17 13.52 -8.70
CA HIS A 44 -18.84 14.94 -8.81
C HIS A 44 -17.57 15.34 -8.03
N ASN A 45 -16.79 14.34 -7.57
CA ASN A 45 -15.54 14.54 -6.84
C ASN A 45 -15.69 15.43 -5.58
N HIS A 46 -16.83 15.37 -4.92
CA HIS A 46 -17.07 15.99 -3.61
C HIS A 46 -16.42 15.11 -2.53
N TRP A 47 -15.10 15.20 -2.41
CA TRP A 47 -14.27 14.27 -1.62
C TRP A 47 -14.38 14.48 -0.10
N THR A 48 -14.75 15.68 0.37
CA THR A 48 -14.71 16.04 1.80
C THR A 48 -15.54 15.12 2.70
N PRO A 49 -16.78 14.70 2.35
CA PRO A 49 -17.54 13.77 3.17
C PRO A 49 -16.80 12.43 3.38
N PHE A 50 -16.10 11.93 2.37
CA PHE A 50 -15.28 10.71 2.47
C PHE A 50 -13.99 10.92 3.27
N GLY A 51 -13.63 12.16 3.53
CA GLY A 51 -12.53 12.55 4.41
C GLY A 51 -12.79 12.25 5.88
N HIS A 52 -14.06 12.13 6.28
CA HIS A 52 -14.47 11.85 7.66
C HIS A 52 -14.40 10.36 8.04
N VAL A 53 -14.27 9.48 7.07
CA VAL A 53 -13.99 8.04 7.32
C VAL A 53 -12.49 7.82 7.27
N GLN A 54 -11.92 7.29 8.35
CA GLN A 54 -10.49 7.01 8.48
C GLN A 54 -10.22 5.52 8.51
N VAL A 55 -9.13 5.12 7.87
CA VAL A 55 -8.72 3.72 7.78
C VAL A 55 -7.26 3.60 8.21
N GLN A 56 -6.93 2.55 8.95
CA GLN A 56 -5.58 2.26 9.38
C GLN A 56 -5.15 0.87 8.92
N PHE A 57 -4.02 0.80 8.25
CA PHE A 57 -3.37 -0.43 7.84
C PHE A 57 -2.02 -0.63 8.51
N ARG A 58 -1.64 -1.89 8.66
CA ARG A 58 -0.27 -2.34 8.87
C ARG A 58 0.19 -3.05 7.60
N VAL A 59 1.25 -2.54 7.00
CA VAL A 59 1.75 -3.05 5.72
C VAL A 59 3.18 -3.55 5.88
N LYS A 60 3.47 -4.76 5.36
CA LYS A 60 4.81 -5.32 5.28
C LYS A 60 5.15 -5.55 3.81
N ALA A 61 6.18 -4.84 3.32
CA ALA A 61 6.65 -4.90 1.94
C ALA A 61 8.13 -4.52 1.85
N PRO A 62 8.81 -4.75 0.72
CA PRO A 62 10.20 -4.33 0.57
C PRO A 62 10.33 -2.79 0.47
N VAL A 63 11.50 -2.29 0.86
CA VAL A 63 11.83 -0.85 0.87
C VAL A 63 11.56 -0.18 -0.48
N PHE A 64 11.84 -0.85 -1.61
CA PHE A 64 11.58 -0.25 -2.92
C PHE A 64 10.08 -0.01 -3.19
N VAL A 65 9.19 -0.80 -2.59
CA VAL A 65 7.72 -0.57 -2.62
C VAL A 65 7.34 0.55 -1.67
N ALA A 66 7.86 0.51 -0.44
CA ALA A 66 7.61 1.54 0.57
C ALA A 66 7.97 2.94 0.04
N ARG A 67 9.12 3.08 -0.63
CA ARG A 67 9.58 4.35 -1.25
C ARG A 67 8.64 4.90 -2.31
N GLN A 68 7.88 4.06 -3.00
CA GLN A 68 6.87 4.52 -3.96
C GLN A 68 5.57 4.92 -3.26
N LEU A 69 5.14 4.12 -2.28
CA LEU A 69 3.88 4.33 -1.59
C LEU A 69 3.92 5.55 -0.65
N VAL A 70 5.04 5.81 0.02
CA VAL A 70 5.22 6.97 0.92
C VAL A 70 5.10 8.33 0.19
N LYS A 71 5.18 8.35 -1.14
CA LYS A 71 4.94 9.56 -1.95
C LYS A 71 3.47 10.02 -1.93
N HIS A 72 2.55 9.15 -1.57
CA HIS A 72 1.16 9.50 -1.32
C HIS A 72 1.05 10.10 0.08
N GLN A 73 1.04 11.43 0.17
CA GLN A 73 1.08 12.15 1.46
C GLN A 73 -0.24 12.83 1.81
N VAL A 74 -1.01 13.29 0.81
CA VAL A 74 -2.21 14.08 1.05
C VAL A 74 -3.32 13.24 1.70
N GLY A 75 -3.63 13.53 2.96
CA GLY A 75 -4.62 12.82 3.76
C GLY A 75 -4.16 11.46 4.28
N LEU A 76 -2.83 11.25 4.34
CA LEU A 76 -2.19 10.00 4.78
C LEU A 76 -1.07 10.28 5.77
N VAL A 77 -0.94 9.43 6.78
CA VAL A 77 0.12 9.46 7.80
C VAL A 77 0.86 8.13 7.79
N TRP A 78 2.19 8.20 7.90
CA TRP A 78 3.09 7.08 7.76
C TRP A 78 4.09 6.99 8.91
N ASN A 79 4.17 5.83 9.56
CA ASN A 79 5.22 5.52 10.53
C ASN A 79 5.82 4.15 10.22
N GLU A 80 7.12 4.10 10.01
CA GLU A 80 7.85 2.93 9.52
C GLU A 80 8.87 2.43 10.54
N VAL A 81 9.11 1.13 10.57
CA VAL A 81 10.22 0.53 11.32
C VAL A 81 11.55 1.17 10.91
N SER A 82 12.30 1.62 11.88
CA SER A 82 13.59 2.27 11.63
C SER A 82 14.77 1.41 12.05
N ARG A 83 15.61 1.07 11.10
CA ARG A 83 16.89 0.39 11.32
C ARG A 83 17.92 1.24 12.10
N ARG A 84 17.58 2.43 12.54
CA ARG A 84 18.37 3.19 13.51
C ARG A 84 18.15 2.70 14.92
N TYR A 85 17.00 2.07 15.18
CA TYR A 85 16.56 1.66 16.51
C TYR A 85 16.47 0.16 16.69
N VAL A 86 16.50 -0.61 15.60
CA VAL A 86 16.38 -2.06 15.61
C VAL A 86 17.52 -2.70 14.82
N ASP A 87 18.05 -3.79 15.35
CA ASP A 87 19.21 -4.53 14.82
C ASP A 87 18.93 -6.02 14.54
N PHE A 88 17.65 -6.43 14.62
CA PHE A 88 17.28 -7.80 14.29
C PHE A 88 17.66 -8.17 12.84
N VAL A 89 17.86 -9.46 12.59
CA VAL A 89 18.23 -10.00 11.27
C VAL A 89 17.29 -9.48 10.19
N PRO A 90 17.80 -8.86 9.11
CA PRO A 90 16.97 -8.41 8.00
C PRO A 90 16.37 -9.59 7.24
N THR A 91 15.18 -9.40 6.68
CA THR A 91 14.58 -10.35 5.74
C THR A 91 14.44 -9.68 4.38
N PHE A 92 14.47 -10.47 3.30
CA PHE A 92 14.44 -9.94 1.94
C PHE A 92 13.24 -10.44 1.16
N HIS A 93 12.81 -9.64 0.19
CA HIS A 93 11.71 -9.98 -0.70
C HIS A 93 12.15 -11.08 -1.68
N ALA A 94 11.39 -12.16 -1.74
CA ALA A 94 11.51 -13.16 -2.80
C ALA A 94 10.58 -12.74 -3.96
N PRO A 95 11.08 -12.40 -5.15
CA PRO A 95 10.21 -12.19 -6.30
C PRO A 95 9.51 -13.50 -6.69
N GLU A 96 8.24 -13.41 -7.07
CA GLU A 96 7.48 -14.58 -7.55
C GLU A 96 8.03 -15.10 -8.89
N ALA A 97 8.56 -14.22 -9.72
CA ALA A 97 9.24 -14.51 -10.97
C ALA A 97 10.04 -13.28 -11.44
N TRP A 98 11.09 -13.49 -12.22
CA TRP A 98 11.85 -12.44 -12.88
C TRP A 98 11.16 -12.02 -14.17
N ARG A 99 10.51 -10.86 -14.16
CA ARG A 99 9.80 -10.32 -15.33
C ARG A 99 10.77 -9.66 -16.30
N LYS A 100 10.49 -9.82 -17.60
CA LYS A 100 11.24 -9.16 -18.66
C LYS A 100 10.90 -7.66 -18.73
N ARG A 101 11.81 -6.90 -19.32
CA ARG A 101 11.58 -5.50 -19.64
C ARG A 101 10.49 -5.39 -20.70
N ALA A 102 9.49 -4.52 -20.48
CA ALA A 102 8.51 -4.20 -21.51
C ALA A 102 9.14 -3.27 -22.57
N PRO A 103 9.07 -3.61 -23.87
CA PRO A 103 9.72 -2.81 -24.92
C PRO A 103 9.02 -1.47 -25.15
N ASP A 104 7.73 -1.41 -24.92
CA ASP A 104 6.82 -0.31 -25.23
C ASP A 104 6.40 0.54 -24.02
N LYS A 105 6.87 0.19 -22.81
CA LYS A 105 6.51 0.90 -21.58
C LYS A 105 7.71 1.63 -20.98
N LYS A 106 7.53 2.90 -20.64
CA LYS A 106 8.53 3.67 -19.87
C LYS A 106 8.61 3.21 -18.42
N GLN A 107 7.49 2.73 -17.85
CA GLN A 107 7.35 2.24 -16.48
C GLN A 107 6.64 0.89 -16.50
N GLY A 108 6.85 0.10 -15.45
CA GLY A 108 6.32 -1.26 -15.35
C GLY A 108 7.20 -2.31 -16.04
N SER A 109 6.77 -3.55 -15.99
CA SER A 109 7.43 -4.71 -16.58
C SER A 109 6.49 -5.42 -17.57
N SER A 110 7.06 -6.26 -18.43
CA SER A 110 6.28 -7.23 -19.19
C SER A 110 5.59 -8.22 -18.25
N LEU A 111 4.52 -8.85 -18.72
CA LEU A 111 3.96 -10.04 -18.06
C LEU A 111 4.80 -11.30 -18.37
N GLU A 112 5.65 -11.24 -19.41
CA GLU A 112 6.57 -12.33 -19.70
C GLU A 112 7.66 -12.43 -18.61
N THR A 113 7.98 -13.66 -18.24
CA THR A 113 8.99 -14.00 -17.24
C THR A 113 10.18 -14.71 -17.89
N PHE A 114 11.30 -14.73 -17.16
CA PHE A 114 12.36 -15.68 -17.43
C PHE A 114 11.96 -17.06 -16.93
N GLU A 115 12.42 -18.10 -17.61
CA GLU A 115 12.11 -19.50 -17.27
C GLU A 115 13.38 -20.36 -17.31
N GLY A 116 13.33 -21.48 -16.57
CA GLY A 116 14.37 -22.50 -16.56
C GLY A 116 15.72 -21.96 -16.10
N LYS A 117 16.80 -22.33 -16.79
CA LYS A 117 18.19 -21.99 -16.38
C LYS A 117 18.46 -20.49 -16.24
N GLN A 118 17.71 -19.62 -16.94
CA GLN A 118 17.90 -18.17 -16.80
C GLN A 118 17.26 -17.65 -15.52
N GLU A 119 16.09 -18.12 -15.18
CA GLU A 119 15.42 -17.80 -13.90
C GLU A 119 16.26 -18.27 -12.72
N GLU A 120 16.64 -19.57 -12.72
CA GLU A 120 17.51 -20.17 -11.71
C GLU A 120 18.82 -19.39 -11.51
N ARG A 121 19.45 -18.95 -12.62
CA ARG A 121 20.67 -18.15 -12.55
C ARG A 121 20.46 -16.82 -11.83
N TRP A 122 19.30 -16.12 -12.05
CA TRP A 122 19.01 -14.87 -11.38
C TRP A 122 18.67 -15.07 -9.92
N ASP A 123 17.95 -16.16 -9.59
CA ASP A 123 17.65 -16.53 -8.21
C ASP A 123 18.92 -16.78 -7.41
N ILE A 124 19.81 -17.64 -7.90
CA ILE A 124 21.08 -17.94 -7.23
C ILE A 124 21.85 -16.62 -6.98
N LYS A 125 22.08 -15.81 -7.99
CA LYS A 125 22.85 -14.56 -7.84
C LYS A 125 22.18 -13.55 -6.91
N TYR A 126 20.86 -13.50 -6.93
CA TYR A 126 20.11 -12.62 -6.05
C TYR A 126 20.30 -13.04 -4.60
N TRP A 127 20.10 -14.33 -4.29
CA TRP A 127 20.21 -14.82 -2.93
C TRP A 127 21.64 -14.81 -2.40
N ASP A 128 22.65 -15.08 -3.24
CA ASP A 128 24.06 -14.92 -2.87
C ASP A 128 24.37 -13.47 -2.43
N LEU A 129 23.81 -12.48 -3.15
CA LEU A 129 23.96 -11.08 -2.79
C LEU A 129 23.21 -10.74 -1.49
N MET A 130 21.98 -11.24 -1.31
CA MET A 130 21.21 -11.01 -0.08
C MET A 130 21.93 -11.57 1.14
N GLN A 131 22.45 -12.79 1.05
CA GLN A 131 23.20 -13.43 2.12
C GLN A 131 24.51 -12.68 2.43
N SER A 132 25.21 -12.22 1.42
CA SER A 132 26.42 -11.40 1.60
C SER A 132 26.11 -10.08 2.31
N ALA A 133 25.02 -9.41 1.94
CA ALA A 133 24.59 -8.16 2.57
C ALA A 133 24.15 -8.37 4.03
N GLU A 134 23.44 -9.45 4.32
CA GLU A 134 23.03 -9.85 5.67
C GLU A 134 24.26 -10.10 6.55
N THR A 135 25.18 -10.96 6.09
CA THR A 135 26.41 -11.28 6.82
C THR A 135 27.24 -10.05 7.10
N LEU A 136 27.39 -9.14 6.11
CA LEU A 136 28.12 -7.90 6.30
C LEU A 136 27.43 -7.00 7.35
N TYR A 137 26.11 -6.87 7.28
CA TYR A 137 25.34 -6.09 8.25
C TYR A 137 25.52 -6.61 9.66
N GLU A 138 25.36 -7.92 9.88
CA GLU A 138 25.53 -8.55 11.20
C GLU A 138 26.95 -8.37 11.74
N ASN A 139 27.98 -8.56 10.90
CA ASN A 139 29.37 -8.35 11.28
C ASN A 139 29.65 -6.88 11.67
N MET A 140 29.06 -5.91 10.95
CA MET A 140 29.17 -4.48 11.30
C MET A 140 28.54 -4.19 12.66
N ILE A 141 27.34 -4.69 12.92
CA ILE A 141 26.66 -4.55 14.21
C ILE A 141 27.49 -5.21 15.33
N ALA A 142 27.93 -6.46 15.13
CA ALA A 142 28.75 -7.17 16.10
C ALA A 142 30.09 -6.47 16.39
N SER A 143 30.64 -5.75 15.42
CA SER A 143 31.88 -4.96 15.57
C SER A 143 31.63 -3.58 16.21
N GLY A 144 30.39 -3.23 16.56
CA GLY A 144 30.05 -1.96 17.20
C GLY A 144 29.81 -0.79 16.23
N VAL A 145 29.65 -1.06 14.93
CA VAL A 145 29.22 -0.02 13.97
C VAL A 145 27.79 0.41 14.29
N ALA A 146 27.55 1.72 14.36
CA ALA A 146 26.24 2.27 14.65
C ALA A 146 25.18 1.73 13.65
N PRO A 147 23.98 1.30 14.11
CA PRO A 147 22.92 0.76 13.25
C PRO A 147 22.53 1.69 12.10
N GLU A 148 22.58 3.02 12.32
CA GLU A 148 22.32 4.01 11.28
C GLU A 148 23.32 3.99 10.11
N GLN A 149 24.54 3.50 10.34
CA GLN A 149 25.57 3.29 9.32
C GLN A 149 25.55 1.85 8.78
N ALA A 150 25.45 0.85 9.65
CA ALA A 150 25.43 -0.55 9.24
C ALA A 150 24.31 -0.83 8.23
N ARG A 151 23.13 -0.24 8.40
CA ARG A 151 21.99 -0.38 7.46
C ARG A 151 22.29 0.08 6.03
N MET A 152 23.38 0.82 5.76
CA MET A 152 23.72 1.31 4.42
C MET A 152 24.06 0.17 3.45
N VAL A 153 24.45 -0.99 3.95
CA VAL A 153 24.77 -2.18 3.12
C VAL A 153 23.53 -2.98 2.73
N LEU A 154 22.37 -2.69 3.32
CA LEU A 154 21.13 -3.43 3.08
C LEU A 154 20.48 -2.99 1.76
N PRO A 155 20.16 -3.94 0.85
CA PRO A 155 19.56 -3.64 -0.44
C PRO A 155 18.10 -3.21 -0.31
N GLN A 156 17.58 -2.55 -1.34
CA GLN A 156 16.20 -2.07 -1.38
C GLN A 156 15.14 -3.19 -1.32
N SER A 157 15.53 -4.42 -1.58
CA SER A 157 14.71 -5.62 -1.43
C SER A 157 14.50 -6.04 0.03
N MET A 158 15.22 -5.42 0.99
CA MET A 158 14.97 -5.64 2.42
C MET A 158 13.52 -5.34 2.77
N MET A 159 12.91 -6.24 3.53
CA MET A 159 11.55 -6.06 4.03
C MET A 159 11.50 -5.00 5.12
N THR A 160 10.51 -4.13 5.02
CA THR A 160 10.15 -3.15 6.06
C THR A 160 8.67 -3.28 6.40
N GLU A 161 8.24 -2.57 7.44
CA GLU A 161 6.86 -2.59 7.91
C GLU A 161 6.47 -1.20 8.39
N TRP A 162 5.22 -0.80 8.12
CA TRP A 162 4.73 0.50 8.54
C TRP A 162 3.25 0.51 8.89
N TYR A 163 2.88 1.47 9.71
CA TYR A 163 1.49 1.89 9.89
C TYR A 163 1.14 2.95 8.86
N TRP A 164 0.00 2.80 8.23
CA TRP A 164 -0.49 3.73 7.23
C TRP A 164 -1.93 4.11 7.54
N THR A 165 -2.14 5.35 7.97
CA THR A 165 -3.46 5.84 8.36
C THR A 165 -3.87 6.96 7.43
N GLY A 166 -5.13 7.01 7.06
CA GLY A 166 -5.67 8.09 6.27
C GLY A 166 -7.14 7.96 5.93
N SER A 167 -7.66 8.97 5.24
CA SER A 167 -9.06 9.00 4.87
C SER A 167 -9.39 8.01 3.74
N LEU A 168 -10.65 7.60 3.69
CA LEU A 168 -11.18 6.75 2.62
C LEU A 168 -10.92 7.37 1.23
N ALA A 169 -11.12 8.68 1.09
CA ALA A 169 -10.81 9.41 -0.14
C ALA A 169 -9.32 9.36 -0.51
N ALA A 170 -8.42 9.41 0.48
CA ALA A 170 -6.99 9.33 0.25
C ALA A 170 -6.57 7.94 -0.25
N PHE A 171 -7.05 6.88 0.40
CA PHE A 171 -6.78 5.51 -0.05
C PHE A 171 -7.39 5.19 -1.42
N ALA A 172 -8.57 5.72 -1.75
CA ALA A 172 -9.15 5.57 -3.07
C ALA A 172 -8.24 6.14 -4.18
N ARG A 173 -7.62 7.30 -3.93
CA ARG A 173 -6.61 7.86 -4.86
C ARG A 173 -5.37 6.97 -4.99
N VAL A 174 -4.89 6.40 -3.88
CA VAL A 174 -3.76 5.45 -3.92
C VAL A 174 -4.12 4.24 -4.77
N VAL A 175 -5.25 3.62 -4.49
CA VAL A 175 -5.68 2.40 -5.20
C VAL A 175 -5.86 2.68 -6.68
N LYS A 176 -6.60 3.72 -7.09
CA LYS A 176 -6.78 4.10 -8.50
C LYS A 176 -5.46 4.25 -9.25
N GLN A 177 -4.45 4.86 -8.62
CA GLN A 177 -3.15 5.07 -9.27
C GLN A 177 -2.28 3.83 -9.29
N ARG A 178 -2.41 2.94 -8.30
CA ARG A 178 -1.49 1.81 -8.12
C ARG A 178 -2.00 0.47 -8.62
N VAL A 179 -3.30 0.33 -8.93
CA VAL A 179 -3.83 -0.83 -9.65
C VAL A 179 -3.66 -0.71 -11.17
N SER A 180 -3.25 0.45 -11.66
CA SER A 180 -3.00 0.67 -13.09
C SER A 180 -1.89 -0.24 -13.63
N SER A 181 -2.01 -0.70 -14.87
CA SER A 181 -1.08 -1.63 -15.52
C SER A 181 0.32 -1.06 -15.77
N ASP A 182 0.50 0.26 -15.61
CA ASP A 182 1.79 0.95 -15.70
C ASP A 182 2.46 1.14 -14.33
N ALA A 183 1.77 0.83 -13.22
CA ALA A 183 2.37 0.80 -11.91
C ALA A 183 3.29 -0.42 -11.76
N GLN A 184 4.28 -0.32 -10.88
CA GLN A 184 5.14 -1.47 -10.56
C GLN A 184 4.32 -2.61 -9.97
N TYR A 185 4.53 -3.84 -10.43
CA TYR A 185 3.76 -5.02 -10.07
C TYR A 185 3.62 -5.21 -8.56
N GLU A 186 4.70 -5.08 -7.78
CA GLU A 186 4.68 -5.22 -6.34
C GLU A 186 3.82 -4.15 -5.64
N CYS A 187 3.80 -2.92 -6.20
CA CYS A 187 2.90 -1.86 -5.74
C CYS A 187 1.44 -2.16 -6.08
N GLN A 188 1.17 -2.74 -7.28
CA GLN A 188 -0.17 -3.19 -7.65
C GLN A 188 -0.68 -4.21 -6.63
N ARG A 189 0.15 -5.21 -6.26
CA ARG A 189 -0.23 -6.25 -5.27
C ARG A 189 -0.63 -5.66 -3.91
N ILE A 190 0.05 -4.61 -3.44
CA ILE A 190 -0.34 -3.91 -2.20
C ILE A 190 -1.67 -3.18 -2.40
N ALA A 191 -1.82 -2.42 -3.49
CA ALA A 191 -3.04 -1.67 -3.77
C ALA A 191 -4.27 -2.60 -3.92
N GLU A 192 -4.11 -3.73 -4.59
CA GLU A 192 -5.17 -4.74 -4.73
C GLU A 192 -5.59 -5.36 -3.39
N LYS A 193 -4.62 -5.60 -2.48
CA LYS A 193 -4.93 -6.10 -1.14
C LYS A 193 -5.70 -5.06 -0.31
N ILE A 194 -5.31 -3.79 -0.39
CA ILE A 194 -6.05 -2.69 0.26
C ILE A 194 -7.48 -2.64 -0.29
N ASP A 195 -7.61 -2.67 -1.59
CA ASP A 195 -8.88 -2.62 -2.28
C ASP A 195 -9.81 -3.79 -1.89
N GLN A 196 -9.30 -5.01 -1.86
CA GLN A 196 -10.03 -6.20 -1.43
C GLN A 196 -10.51 -6.11 0.03
N LEU A 197 -9.69 -5.57 0.93
CA LEU A 197 -10.06 -5.38 2.33
C LEU A 197 -11.21 -4.38 2.48
N LEU A 198 -11.15 -3.26 1.75
CA LEU A 198 -12.14 -2.18 1.90
C LEU A 198 -13.46 -2.47 1.17
N VAL A 199 -13.42 -3.14 0.00
CA VAL A 199 -14.65 -3.51 -0.71
C VAL A 199 -15.47 -4.57 0.02
N ASN A 200 -14.81 -5.39 0.84
CA ASN A 200 -15.47 -6.44 1.63
C ASN A 200 -15.89 -6.01 3.05
N ASP A 201 -15.54 -4.80 3.48
CA ASP A 201 -15.95 -4.29 4.78
C ASP A 201 -17.36 -3.68 4.69
N SER A 202 -18.31 -4.31 5.35
CA SER A 202 -19.74 -3.93 5.30
C SER A 202 -20.04 -2.50 5.79
N ARG A 203 -19.15 -1.90 6.57
CA ARG A 203 -19.32 -0.54 7.09
C ARG A 203 -19.17 0.51 6.02
N ILE A 204 -18.29 0.29 5.01
CA ILE A 204 -17.84 1.29 4.05
C ILE A 204 -17.86 0.82 2.59
N CYS A 205 -18.27 -0.43 2.33
CA CYS A 205 -18.17 -1.04 1.01
C CYS A 205 -18.89 -0.25 -0.10
N TYR A 206 -19.99 0.43 0.24
CA TYR A 206 -20.72 1.22 -0.75
C TYR A 206 -19.97 2.50 -1.13
N SER A 207 -19.51 3.27 -0.16
CA SER A 207 -18.65 4.46 -0.40
C SER A 207 -17.38 4.08 -1.14
N TRP A 208 -16.75 2.98 -0.75
CA TRP A 208 -15.55 2.50 -1.39
C TRP A 208 -15.77 2.16 -2.87
N SER A 209 -16.82 1.38 -3.17
CA SER A 209 -17.18 1.02 -4.54
C SER A 209 -17.47 2.25 -5.41
N CYS A 210 -18.20 3.24 -4.87
CA CYS A 210 -18.45 4.49 -5.58
C CYS A 210 -17.17 5.30 -5.83
N LEU A 211 -16.26 5.38 -4.87
CA LEU A 211 -14.98 6.08 -4.99
C LEU A 211 -14.03 5.42 -5.99
N THR A 212 -14.05 4.10 -6.10
CA THR A 212 -13.18 3.33 -7.00
C THR A 212 -13.82 3.02 -8.36
N GLU A 213 -15.04 3.55 -8.62
CA GLU A 213 -15.78 3.40 -9.89
C GLU A 213 -16.09 1.94 -10.24
N ARG A 214 -16.41 1.13 -9.24
CA ARG A 214 -16.93 -0.21 -9.43
C ARG A 214 -18.45 -0.13 -9.55
N GLU A 215 -18.98 -0.61 -10.68
CA GLU A 215 -20.43 -0.78 -10.90
C GLU A 215 -20.97 -2.02 -10.16
#